data_f2b8c2160fc0887a997de3b931aae784
#
_entry.id   f2b8c2160fc0887a997de3b931aae784
#
_cell.length_a   1.000
_cell.length_b   1.000
_cell.length_c   1.000
_cell.angle_alpha   90.00
_cell.angle_beta   90.00
_cell.angle_gamma   90.00
#
_symmetry.space_group_name_H-M   'P 1'
#
loop_
_entity.id
_entity.type
_entity.pdbx_description
1 polymer ?
#
loop_
_entity_poly.entity_id
_entity_poly.type
_entity_poly.pdbx_seq_one_letter_code
_entity_poly.pdbx_strand_id
1 'polypeptide(L)'
;MRRNSIHKQGLYLGSVPERAAVANGATPLTLDHDLDVLPGAGRRLTVAELAGHVEDLAGRISAAGVKAGEHVVVHKAANFDVWLLATAVARTGAVPVMLSHTLDGPTLAALMERLDKPHLLTDGPKLEALAGLPLAELTRSVISVGGSAPGVVSLAELAGSPGVRPRLQGLDEPAMITHTSGTTGIPKLVVHTPRTMRARLRPQLVLLALMRKRETVAIHIAFGHSRMFAAMALCLTKGMPVLLVNRGAPEDVAEFFLKHRPGLIEALPNSFLAWENLADDPRKPFASVKYFSSTFDAIHPRTVRRLLGASARRAQFFQIYGQSEVGPAVGRPYYRWSAHRMDGRCVGYPLPGSARVRLVSQNGKRPSAQNPGLIDARWDGIAKTYHGEQERYDANVHDGWWRTGDVGYRSKFGCLHMLDREIDMIPGVGSSLEIEDLVLDKLEELVELVVVLGPDSRGVPIVCTHGDEPLDLGRWRTAVAAYPQLADPIQIPLAELPRTATMKTRRVELSRRLEEKLLRQG
;
A
#
# COMPACT_ATOMS: atom_id res chain seq x y z
N MET A 1 -4.98 -34.95 -9.63
CA MET A 1 -5.10 -34.75 -8.16
C MET A 1 -3.97 -33.89 -7.52
N ARG A 2 -2.66 -34.08 -7.84
CA ARG A 2 -1.56 -33.30 -7.22
C ARG A 2 -1.59 -31.78 -7.47
N ARG A 3 -2.01 -31.29 -8.65
CA ARG A 3 -2.07 -29.84 -8.95
C ARG A 3 -3.04 -29.06 -8.05
N ASN A 4 -4.17 -29.64 -7.63
CA ASN A 4 -5.12 -28.97 -6.74
C ASN A 4 -4.59 -28.81 -5.29
N SER A 5 -3.67 -29.65 -4.84
CA SER A 5 -3.09 -29.54 -3.49
C SER A 5 -2.09 -28.39 -3.36
N ILE A 6 -1.27 -28.14 -4.40
CA ILE A 6 -0.26 -27.06 -4.41
C ILE A 6 -0.92 -25.70 -4.28
N HIS A 7 -2.02 -25.47 -5.00
CA HIS A 7 -2.76 -24.20 -4.90
C HIS A 7 -3.50 -23.97 -3.57
N LYS A 8 -3.70 -25.01 -2.76
CA LYS A 8 -4.20 -24.85 -1.39
C LYS A 8 -3.10 -24.33 -0.45
N GLN A 9 -1.83 -24.59 -0.76
CA GLN A 9 -0.67 -24.23 0.04
C GLN A 9 -0.01 -22.92 -0.39
N GLY A 10 -0.06 -22.56 -1.68
CA GLY A 10 0.55 -21.37 -2.26
C GLY A 10 -0.44 -20.48 -3.02
N LEU A 11 -0.14 -19.18 -3.11
CA LEU A 11 -0.78 -18.25 -4.04
C LEU A 11 0.16 -18.00 -5.21
N TYR A 12 -0.21 -18.47 -6.39
CA TYR A 12 0.54 -18.34 -7.64
C TYR A 12 -0.12 -17.29 -8.53
N LEU A 13 0.43 -16.08 -8.56
CA LEU A 13 -0.16 -14.90 -9.21
C LEU A 13 -0.54 -15.17 -10.67
N GLY A 14 0.38 -15.71 -11.46
CA GLY A 14 0.18 -15.99 -12.88
C GLY A 14 -0.92 -17.02 -13.20
N SER A 15 -1.43 -17.76 -12.20
CA SER A 15 -2.51 -18.73 -12.37
C SER A 15 -3.85 -18.26 -11.81
N VAL A 16 -3.87 -17.15 -11.06
CA VAL A 16 -5.10 -16.67 -10.39
C VAL A 16 -6.21 -16.34 -11.37
N PRO A 17 -6.00 -15.53 -12.44
CA PRO A 17 -7.08 -15.16 -13.36
C PRO A 17 -7.70 -16.39 -14.07
N GLU A 18 -6.88 -17.27 -14.63
CA GLU A 18 -7.33 -18.48 -15.31
C GLU A 18 -8.17 -19.38 -14.39
N ARG A 19 -7.70 -19.61 -13.17
CA ARG A 19 -8.42 -20.44 -12.19
C ARG A 19 -9.70 -19.81 -11.71
N ALA A 20 -9.71 -18.49 -11.55
CA ALA A 20 -10.91 -17.76 -11.17
C ALA A 20 -11.94 -17.77 -12.30
N ALA A 21 -11.51 -17.70 -13.56
CA ALA A 21 -12.38 -17.72 -14.74
C ALA A 21 -13.21 -19.03 -14.83
N VAL A 22 -12.69 -20.15 -14.35
CA VAL A 22 -13.42 -21.43 -14.34
C VAL A 22 -14.77 -21.33 -13.59
N ALA A 23 -14.79 -20.63 -12.46
CA ALA A 23 -16.00 -20.54 -11.63
C ALA A 23 -16.69 -19.16 -11.72
N ASN A 24 -15.95 -18.11 -12.06
CA ASN A 24 -16.39 -16.72 -11.99
C ASN A 24 -16.10 -15.94 -13.28
N GLY A 25 -16.02 -16.61 -14.43
CA GLY A 25 -15.61 -16.01 -15.71
C GLY A 25 -16.42 -14.77 -16.12
N ALA A 26 -17.71 -14.72 -15.83
CA ALA A 26 -18.58 -13.59 -16.15
C ALA A 26 -18.53 -12.43 -15.14
N THR A 27 -17.77 -12.54 -14.05
CA THR A 27 -17.67 -11.47 -13.04
C THR A 27 -17.04 -10.22 -13.65
N PRO A 28 -17.66 -9.04 -13.53
CA PRO A 28 -17.14 -7.83 -14.15
C PRO A 28 -16.01 -7.18 -13.34
N LEU A 29 -15.05 -6.62 -14.08
CA LEU A 29 -14.09 -5.63 -13.64
C LEU A 29 -14.36 -4.34 -14.41
N THR A 30 -14.45 -3.22 -13.72
CA THR A 30 -14.67 -1.90 -14.33
C THR A 30 -13.55 -0.95 -13.91
N LEU A 31 -12.97 -0.27 -14.89
CA LEU A 31 -11.88 0.68 -14.71
C LEU A 31 -12.40 2.11 -14.93
N ASP A 32 -11.85 3.08 -14.22
CA ASP A 32 -12.07 4.50 -14.47
C ASP A 32 -11.10 5.08 -15.54
N HIS A 33 -10.18 4.26 -16.04
CA HIS A 33 -9.11 4.61 -16.98
C HIS A 33 -8.95 3.56 -18.08
N ASP A 34 -8.25 3.91 -19.14
CA ASP A 34 -7.92 3.00 -20.23
C ASP A 34 -6.63 2.24 -19.94
N LEU A 35 -6.43 1.11 -20.63
CA LEU A 35 -5.24 0.27 -20.52
C LEU A 35 -4.29 0.61 -21.69
N ASP A 36 -3.06 1.05 -21.39
CA ASP A 36 -2.07 1.38 -22.41
C ASP A 36 -1.56 0.12 -23.12
N VAL A 37 -1.43 -0.97 -22.35
CA VAL A 37 -0.94 -2.26 -22.87
C VAL A 37 -1.98 -2.99 -23.72
N LEU A 38 -3.25 -2.61 -23.63
CA LEU A 38 -4.40 -3.20 -24.32
C LEU A 38 -5.36 -2.10 -24.81
N PRO A 39 -4.97 -1.24 -25.75
CA PRO A 39 -5.76 -0.06 -26.14
C PRO A 39 -7.21 -0.37 -26.62
N GLY A 40 -7.45 -1.59 -27.08
CA GLY A 40 -8.78 -2.02 -27.56
C GLY A 40 -9.65 -2.71 -26.52
N ALA A 41 -9.16 -2.96 -25.29
CA ALA A 41 -9.89 -3.76 -24.29
C ALA A 41 -11.08 -3.01 -23.65
N GLY A 42 -11.07 -1.66 -23.69
CA GLY A 42 -12.07 -0.82 -23.05
C GLY A 42 -11.93 -0.81 -21.52
N ARG A 43 -12.92 -0.20 -20.87
CA ARG A 43 -12.92 0.00 -19.39
C ARG A 43 -13.75 -1.03 -18.63
N ARG A 44 -14.29 -2.03 -19.29
CA ARG A 44 -15.08 -3.09 -18.66
C ARG A 44 -14.65 -4.44 -19.21
N LEU A 45 -14.13 -5.25 -18.32
CA LEU A 45 -13.66 -6.60 -18.61
C LEU A 45 -14.44 -7.61 -17.76
N THR A 46 -14.48 -8.83 -18.20
CA THR A 46 -14.86 -9.99 -17.39
C THR A 46 -13.60 -10.70 -16.86
N VAL A 47 -13.74 -11.54 -15.85
CA VAL A 47 -12.63 -12.37 -15.35
C VAL A 47 -12.08 -13.30 -16.44
N ALA A 48 -12.95 -13.77 -17.36
CA ALA A 48 -12.53 -14.61 -18.47
C ALA A 48 -11.67 -13.83 -19.49
N GLU A 49 -12.08 -12.62 -19.87
CA GLU A 49 -11.30 -11.73 -20.74
C GLU A 49 -9.96 -11.34 -20.09
N LEU A 50 -9.98 -11.00 -18.78
CA LEU A 50 -8.77 -10.72 -18.02
C LEU A 50 -7.78 -11.90 -18.06
N ALA A 51 -8.27 -13.13 -17.92
CA ALA A 51 -7.43 -14.34 -18.01
C ALA A 51 -6.81 -14.51 -19.40
N GLY A 52 -7.57 -14.25 -20.47
CA GLY A 52 -7.09 -14.27 -21.85
C GLY A 52 -6.01 -13.19 -22.09
N HIS A 53 -6.23 -11.98 -21.60
CA HIS A 53 -5.23 -10.90 -21.70
C HIS A 53 -3.93 -11.21 -20.95
N VAL A 54 -4.01 -11.81 -19.76
CA VAL A 54 -2.82 -12.24 -19.02
C VAL A 54 -2.06 -13.35 -19.75
N GLU A 55 -2.77 -14.26 -20.43
CA GLU A 55 -2.15 -15.32 -21.23
C GLU A 55 -1.44 -14.75 -22.47
N ASP A 56 -2.08 -13.85 -23.21
CA ASP A 56 -1.52 -13.16 -24.37
C ASP A 56 -0.26 -12.36 -23.97
N LEU A 57 -0.37 -11.51 -22.94
CA LEU A 57 0.77 -10.73 -22.45
C LEU A 57 1.93 -11.62 -21.97
N ALA A 58 1.64 -12.75 -21.34
CA ALA A 58 2.68 -13.72 -20.94
C ALA A 58 3.38 -14.35 -22.15
N GLY A 59 2.64 -14.61 -23.24
CA GLY A 59 3.20 -15.03 -24.51
C GLY A 59 4.16 -14.01 -25.10
N ARG A 60 3.77 -12.75 -25.17
CA ARG A 60 4.60 -11.64 -25.64
C ARG A 60 5.86 -11.45 -24.77
N ILE A 61 5.73 -11.49 -23.44
CA ILE A 61 6.85 -11.38 -22.48
C ILE A 61 7.83 -12.55 -22.67
N SER A 62 7.33 -13.77 -22.88
CA SER A 62 8.17 -14.94 -23.18
C SER A 62 8.89 -14.78 -24.52
N ALA A 63 8.20 -14.26 -25.57
CA ALA A 63 8.78 -13.98 -26.87
C ALA A 63 9.84 -12.85 -26.83
N ALA A 64 9.70 -11.91 -25.89
CA ALA A 64 10.73 -10.90 -25.60
C ALA A 64 12.00 -11.46 -24.92
N GLY A 65 12.06 -12.80 -24.69
CA GLY A 65 13.23 -13.50 -24.18
C GLY A 65 13.25 -13.73 -22.67
N VAL A 66 12.21 -13.34 -21.94
CA VAL A 66 12.10 -13.56 -20.49
C VAL A 66 11.92 -15.03 -20.17
N LYS A 67 12.75 -15.57 -19.27
CA LYS A 67 12.75 -16.98 -18.84
C LYS A 67 12.28 -17.14 -17.39
N ALA A 68 11.85 -18.33 -17.04
CA ALA A 68 11.49 -18.68 -15.67
C ALA A 68 12.67 -18.45 -14.69
N GLY A 69 12.37 -17.88 -13.52
CA GLY A 69 13.34 -17.55 -12.49
C GLY A 69 14.04 -16.20 -12.67
N GLU A 70 13.97 -15.57 -13.85
CA GLU A 70 14.57 -14.24 -14.08
C GLU A 70 13.74 -13.13 -13.42
N HIS A 71 14.43 -12.05 -13.03
CA HIS A 71 13.78 -10.86 -12.47
C HIS A 71 13.29 -9.94 -13.60
N VAL A 72 12.06 -9.48 -13.49
CA VAL A 72 11.48 -8.49 -14.42
C VAL A 72 11.00 -7.30 -13.60
N VAL A 73 11.72 -6.19 -13.69
CA VAL A 73 11.32 -4.92 -13.09
C VAL A 73 10.13 -4.36 -13.86
N VAL A 74 9.03 -4.13 -13.18
CA VAL A 74 7.86 -3.41 -13.70
C VAL A 74 7.90 -1.99 -13.14
N HIS A 75 8.30 -1.04 -14.00
CA HIS A 75 8.42 0.38 -13.69
C HIS A 75 7.78 1.21 -14.80
N LYS A 76 6.51 1.54 -14.64
CA LYS A 76 5.70 2.31 -15.61
C LYS A 76 4.74 3.27 -14.89
N ALA A 77 4.13 4.17 -15.64
CA ALA A 77 3.08 5.05 -15.13
C ALA A 77 1.97 4.27 -14.40
N ALA A 78 1.43 4.87 -13.34
CA ALA A 78 0.46 4.20 -12.47
C ALA A 78 -0.88 4.02 -13.19
N ASN A 79 -1.19 2.79 -13.56
CA ASN A 79 -2.51 2.32 -13.97
C ASN A 79 -2.60 0.81 -13.77
N PHE A 80 -3.72 0.18 -14.11
CA PHE A 80 -3.93 -1.24 -13.88
C PHE A 80 -3.04 -2.15 -14.75
N ASP A 81 -2.41 -1.64 -15.81
CA ASP A 81 -1.41 -2.38 -16.58
C ASP A 81 -0.30 -2.94 -15.70
N VAL A 82 0.10 -2.20 -14.64
CA VAL A 82 1.13 -2.65 -13.69
C VAL A 82 0.79 -4.01 -13.09
N TRP A 83 -0.47 -4.21 -12.70
CA TRP A 83 -0.94 -5.49 -12.17
C TRP A 83 -1.02 -6.57 -13.25
N LEU A 84 -1.52 -6.21 -14.45
CA LEU A 84 -1.63 -7.12 -15.60
C LEU A 84 -0.25 -7.67 -16.00
N LEU A 85 0.70 -6.77 -16.20
CA LEU A 85 2.07 -7.09 -16.60
C LEU A 85 2.77 -7.94 -15.56
N ALA A 86 2.68 -7.59 -14.27
CA ALA A 86 3.26 -8.39 -13.20
C ALA A 86 2.65 -9.80 -13.12
N THR A 87 1.35 -9.92 -13.35
CA THR A 87 0.65 -11.21 -13.37
C THR A 87 1.06 -12.04 -14.59
N ALA A 88 1.25 -11.39 -15.75
CA ALA A 88 1.75 -12.03 -16.96
C ALA A 88 3.22 -12.50 -16.80
N VAL A 89 4.08 -11.67 -16.21
CA VAL A 89 5.45 -12.06 -15.83
C VAL A 89 5.44 -13.28 -14.93
N ALA A 90 4.64 -13.28 -13.86
CA ALA A 90 4.51 -14.41 -12.95
C ALA A 90 3.98 -15.67 -13.66
N ARG A 91 3.17 -15.53 -14.72
CA ARG A 91 2.67 -16.67 -15.51
C ARG A 91 3.79 -17.37 -16.29
N THR A 92 4.81 -16.63 -16.76
CA THR A 92 5.99 -17.24 -17.42
C THR A 92 6.89 -18.01 -16.44
N GLY A 93 6.70 -17.83 -15.14
CA GLY A 93 7.56 -18.37 -14.08
C GLY A 93 8.71 -17.43 -13.72
N ALA A 94 8.79 -16.26 -14.32
CA ALA A 94 9.70 -15.18 -13.92
C ALA A 94 9.18 -14.47 -12.65
N VAL A 95 10.04 -13.69 -12.01
CA VAL A 95 9.75 -12.98 -10.76
C VAL A 95 9.49 -11.50 -11.05
N PRO A 96 8.24 -11.03 -10.98
CA PRO A 96 7.95 -9.61 -11.11
C PRO A 96 8.52 -8.82 -9.93
N VAL A 97 9.28 -7.76 -10.23
CA VAL A 97 9.85 -6.83 -9.27
C VAL A 97 9.12 -5.49 -9.41
N MET A 98 8.31 -5.17 -8.43
CA MET A 98 7.42 -4.01 -8.46
C MET A 98 8.14 -2.77 -7.96
N LEU A 99 8.56 -1.89 -8.86
CA LEU A 99 9.20 -0.62 -8.52
C LEU A 99 8.25 0.54 -8.84
N SER A 100 8.04 1.42 -7.85
CA SER A 100 7.14 2.56 -8.00
C SER A 100 7.56 3.48 -9.14
N HIS A 101 6.58 3.98 -9.88
CA HIS A 101 6.76 5.00 -10.92
C HIS A 101 7.31 6.35 -10.40
N THR A 102 7.32 6.55 -9.07
CA THR A 102 7.81 7.78 -8.43
C THR A 102 9.27 7.69 -8.01
N LEU A 103 9.94 6.55 -8.21
CA LEU A 103 11.37 6.43 -7.94
C LEU A 103 12.17 7.23 -8.96
N ASP A 104 13.18 7.94 -8.47
CA ASP A 104 14.13 8.66 -9.30
C ASP A 104 15.13 7.71 -10.00
N GLY A 105 15.79 8.22 -11.03
CA GLY A 105 16.74 7.45 -11.82
C GLY A 105 17.87 6.84 -11.01
N PRO A 106 18.58 7.59 -10.15
CA PRO A 106 19.65 7.05 -9.29
C PRO A 106 19.19 5.92 -8.37
N THR A 107 18.03 6.08 -7.73
CA THR A 107 17.45 5.02 -6.89
C THR A 107 17.10 3.78 -7.71
N LEU A 108 16.52 3.97 -8.89
CA LEU A 108 16.16 2.87 -9.78
C LEU A 108 17.41 2.12 -10.27
N ALA A 109 18.49 2.84 -10.66
CA ALA A 109 19.76 2.25 -11.06
C ALA A 109 20.36 1.37 -9.97
N ALA A 110 20.44 1.88 -8.74
CA ALA A 110 20.96 1.13 -7.60
C ALA A 110 20.13 -0.14 -7.29
N LEU A 111 18.82 -0.10 -7.50
CA LEU A 111 17.96 -1.27 -7.34
C LEU A 111 18.13 -2.29 -8.48
N MET A 112 18.34 -1.84 -9.72
CA MET A 112 18.64 -2.72 -10.85
C MET A 112 20.00 -3.39 -10.72
N GLU A 113 21.02 -2.67 -10.25
CA GLU A 113 22.34 -3.25 -9.93
C GLU A 113 22.21 -4.37 -8.89
N ARG A 114 21.44 -4.14 -7.81
CA ARG A 114 21.17 -5.16 -6.76
C ARG A 114 20.45 -6.39 -7.31
N LEU A 115 19.66 -6.25 -8.37
CA LEU A 115 18.91 -7.34 -9.02
C LEU A 115 19.76 -8.10 -10.07
N ASP A 116 21.00 -7.71 -10.29
CA ASP A 116 21.93 -8.34 -11.24
C ASP A 116 21.37 -8.43 -12.67
N LYS A 117 21.24 -7.27 -13.30
CA LYS A 117 20.75 -7.11 -14.67
C LYS A 117 19.37 -7.75 -14.90
N PRO A 118 18.30 -7.23 -14.27
CA PRO A 118 16.95 -7.69 -14.55
C PRO A 118 16.51 -7.28 -15.96
N HIS A 119 15.41 -7.85 -16.46
CA HIS A 119 14.66 -7.22 -17.54
C HIS A 119 13.93 -5.98 -17.00
N LEU A 120 13.86 -4.91 -17.78
CA LEU A 120 13.07 -3.71 -17.46
C LEU A 120 11.83 -3.67 -18.35
N LEU A 121 10.64 -3.72 -17.75
CA LEU A 121 9.37 -3.52 -18.41
C LEU A 121 8.82 -2.15 -18.03
N THR A 122 8.65 -1.26 -19.04
CA THR A 122 8.38 0.16 -18.84
C THR A 122 7.47 0.73 -19.93
N ASP A 123 7.14 2.01 -19.86
CA ASP A 123 6.41 2.76 -20.89
C ASP A 123 7.25 3.92 -21.46
N GLY A 124 6.73 4.54 -22.53
CA GLY A 124 7.44 5.64 -23.22
C GLY A 124 7.84 6.78 -22.28
N PRO A 125 6.91 7.39 -21.51
CA PRO A 125 7.23 8.48 -20.60
C PRO A 125 8.28 8.13 -19.53
N LYS A 126 8.27 6.89 -19.04
CA LYS A 126 9.29 6.44 -18.09
C LYS A 126 10.63 6.17 -18.78
N LEU A 127 10.61 5.61 -19.98
CA LEU A 127 11.83 5.40 -20.76
C LEU A 127 12.54 6.73 -21.06
N GLU A 128 11.79 7.76 -21.42
CA GLU A 128 12.32 9.12 -21.61
C GLU A 128 12.93 9.68 -20.31
N ALA A 129 12.26 9.51 -19.18
CA ALA A 129 12.76 9.94 -17.87
C ALA A 129 14.05 9.19 -17.45
N LEU A 130 14.29 8.02 -18.00
CA LEU A 130 15.48 7.19 -17.73
C LEU A 130 16.58 7.33 -18.81
N ALA A 131 16.43 8.21 -19.80
CA ALA A 131 17.38 8.36 -20.91
C ALA A 131 18.82 8.69 -20.48
N GLY A 132 19.01 9.25 -19.27
CA GLY A 132 20.34 9.51 -18.68
C GLY A 132 21.01 8.32 -18.01
N LEU A 133 20.33 7.15 -17.90
CA LEU A 133 20.88 5.95 -17.27
C LEU A 133 21.49 5.01 -18.32
N PRO A 134 22.59 4.30 -17.99
CA PRO A 134 23.20 3.29 -18.86
C PRO A 134 22.37 1.99 -18.84
N LEU A 135 21.13 2.02 -19.38
CA LEU A 135 20.17 0.90 -19.31
C LEU A 135 20.72 -0.39 -19.90
N ALA A 136 21.57 -0.31 -20.95
CA ALA A 136 22.22 -1.48 -21.56
C ALA A 136 23.18 -2.20 -20.59
N GLU A 137 23.75 -1.48 -19.64
CA GLU A 137 24.63 -2.06 -18.61
C GLU A 137 23.84 -2.57 -17.40
N LEU A 138 22.76 -1.85 -17.03
CA LEU A 138 21.93 -2.10 -15.85
C LEU A 138 20.90 -3.20 -16.08
N THR A 139 20.54 -3.49 -17.35
CA THR A 139 19.45 -4.43 -17.67
C THR A 139 19.90 -5.49 -18.68
N ARG A 140 19.21 -6.61 -18.67
CA ARG A 140 19.36 -7.67 -19.68
C ARG A 140 18.65 -7.30 -20.99
N SER A 141 17.48 -6.72 -20.87
CA SER A 141 16.72 -6.12 -21.97
C SER A 141 15.75 -5.07 -21.43
N VAL A 142 15.36 -4.14 -22.30
CA VAL A 142 14.30 -3.17 -22.04
C VAL A 142 13.11 -3.55 -22.90
N ILE A 143 11.94 -3.69 -22.26
CA ILE A 143 10.67 -4.08 -22.89
C ILE A 143 9.70 -2.91 -22.70
N SER A 144 9.17 -2.35 -23.80
CA SER A 144 8.24 -1.23 -23.76
C SER A 144 6.80 -1.65 -24.02
N VAL A 145 5.88 -1.09 -23.24
CA VAL A 145 4.42 -1.23 -23.46
C VAL A 145 3.96 -0.46 -24.68
N GLY A 146 4.54 0.69 -24.92
CA GLY A 146 4.25 1.55 -26.08
C GLY A 146 5.47 2.39 -26.44
N GLY A 147 5.64 2.63 -27.73
CA GLY A 147 6.81 3.31 -28.28
C GLY A 147 7.94 2.35 -28.62
N SER A 148 8.68 2.66 -29.69
CA SER A 148 9.87 1.96 -30.11
C SER A 148 11.08 2.89 -29.95
N ALA A 149 12.19 2.33 -29.46
CA ALA A 149 13.49 3.00 -29.41
C ALA A 149 14.57 1.97 -29.78
N PRO A 150 15.73 2.40 -30.27
CA PRO A 150 16.82 1.48 -30.57
C PRO A 150 17.19 0.61 -29.37
N GLY A 151 17.21 -0.71 -29.55
CA GLY A 151 17.52 -1.69 -28.49
C GLY A 151 16.39 -1.96 -27.49
N VAL A 152 15.19 -1.42 -27.71
CA VAL A 152 13.99 -1.67 -26.89
C VAL A 152 13.04 -2.62 -27.62
N VAL A 153 12.57 -3.66 -26.93
CA VAL A 153 11.59 -4.62 -27.45
C VAL A 153 10.18 -4.08 -27.23
N SER A 154 9.40 -3.90 -28.29
CA SER A 154 8.00 -3.48 -28.18
C SER A 154 7.07 -4.67 -27.90
N LEU A 155 6.29 -4.65 -26.81
CA LEU A 155 5.27 -5.66 -26.55
C LEU A 155 4.16 -5.67 -27.60
N ALA A 156 3.90 -4.54 -28.25
CA ALA A 156 2.89 -4.45 -29.30
C ALA A 156 3.32 -5.22 -30.56
N GLU A 157 4.60 -5.19 -30.92
CA GLU A 157 5.16 -5.93 -32.07
C GLU A 157 5.15 -7.44 -31.85
N LEU A 158 5.07 -7.90 -30.62
CA LEU A 158 4.98 -9.31 -30.24
C LEU A 158 3.55 -9.82 -30.12
N ALA A 159 2.56 -9.05 -30.56
CA ALA A 159 1.16 -9.48 -30.61
C ALA A 159 1.02 -10.76 -31.46
N GLY A 160 0.16 -11.69 -31.00
CA GLY A 160 -0.01 -12.99 -31.65
C GLY A 160 1.04 -14.06 -31.25
N SER A 161 1.96 -13.73 -30.35
CA SER A 161 2.87 -14.73 -29.79
C SER A 161 2.11 -15.88 -29.11
N PRO A 162 2.58 -17.13 -29.18
CA PRO A 162 1.91 -18.25 -28.54
C PRO A 162 1.72 -18.05 -27.03
N GLY A 163 0.50 -18.26 -26.53
CA GLY A 163 0.21 -18.21 -25.10
C GLY A 163 1.04 -19.24 -24.31
N VAL A 164 1.38 -18.92 -23.07
CA VAL A 164 2.15 -19.80 -22.20
C VAL A 164 1.30 -20.33 -21.03
N ARG A 165 1.50 -21.61 -20.70
CA ARG A 165 0.85 -22.19 -19.52
C ARG A 165 1.52 -21.67 -18.25
N PRO A 166 0.76 -21.46 -17.13
CA PRO A 166 1.35 -21.02 -15.88
C PRO A 166 2.46 -21.96 -15.39
N ARG A 167 3.63 -21.40 -15.16
CA ARG A 167 4.74 -22.09 -14.49
C ARG A 167 4.70 -21.77 -13.00
N LEU A 168 4.65 -22.80 -12.17
CA LEU A 168 4.53 -22.64 -10.72
C LEU A 168 5.91 -22.79 -10.08
N GLN A 169 6.33 -21.80 -9.34
CA GLN A 169 7.54 -21.84 -8.51
C GLN A 169 7.34 -22.76 -7.30
N GLY A 170 8.42 -23.15 -6.63
CA GLY A 170 8.36 -23.82 -5.33
C GLY A 170 7.68 -22.91 -4.27
N LEU A 171 7.08 -23.56 -3.25
CA LEU A 171 6.32 -22.82 -2.22
C LEU A 171 7.13 -21.72 -1.52
N ASP A 172 8.43 -21.91 -1.40
CA ASP A 172 9.36 -21.02 -0.70
C ASP A 172 10.36 -20.33 -1.66
N GLU A 173 10.15 -20.47 -2.97
CA GLU A 173 10.90 -19.71 -3.97
C GLU A 173 10.32 -18.30 -4.16
N PRO A 174 11.15 -17.32 -4.61
CA PRO A 174 10.65 -15.98 -4.93
C PRO A 174 9.53 -16.03 -5.98
N ALA A 175 8.41 -15.39 -5.69
CA ALA A 175 7.27 -15.30 -6.59
C ALA A 175 6.91 -13.86 -6.97
N MET A 176 7.34 -12.92 -6.15
CA MET A 176 7.21 -11.47 -6.37
C MET A 176 8.17 -10.74 -5.45
N ILE A 177 8.72 -9.64 -5.92
CA ILE A 177 9.49 -8.69 -5.10
C ILE A 177 8.78 -7.34 -5.11
N THR A 178 8.63 -6.73 -3.93
CA THR A 178 8.15 -5.35 -3.80
C THR A 178 9.19 -4.52 -3.08
N HIS A 179 9.17 -3.20 -3.24
CA HIS A 179 10.06 -2.34 -2.47
C HIS A 179 9.34 -1.71 -1.25
N THR A 180 10.10 -1.39 -0.21
CA THR A 180 9.59 -0.57 0.89
C THR A 180 9.59 0.91 0.49
N SER A 181 8.90 1.74 1.27
CA SER A 181 8.82 3.19 1.02
C SER A 181 10.13 3.97 1.21
N GLY A 182 11.20 3.32 1.70
CA GLY A 182 12.54 3.90 1.81
C GLY A 182 12.62 5.24 2.52
N THR A 183 12.23 5.32 3.79
CA THR A 183 12.31 6.57 4.58
C THR A 183 13.75 6.98 4.91
N THR A 184 14.71 6.05 4.81
CA THR A 184 16.10 6.22 5.27
C THR A 184 17.18 5.85 4.24
N GLY A 185 16.90 5.97 2.93
CA GLY A 185 17.86 5.66 1.88
C GLY A 185 17.27 4.80 0.74
N ILE A 186 18.12 4.01 0.07
CA ILE A 186 17.69 3.11 -1.01
C ILE A 186 16.68 2.10 -0.47
N PRO A 187 15.49 1.96 -1.10
CA PRO A 187 14.44 1.04 -0.68
C PRO A 187 14.93 -0.40 -0.59
N LYS A 188 14.38 -1.15 0.37
CA LYS A 188 14.61 -2.59 0.50
C LYS A 188 13.76 -3.35 -0.50
N LEU A 189 14.27 -4.41 -1.08
CA LEU A 189 13.57 -5.31 -1.99
C LEU A 189 12.99 -6.51 -1.21
N VAL A 190 11.72 -6.44 -0.87
CA VAL A 190 11.01 -7.44 -0.04
C VAL A 190 10.59 -8.63 -0.88
N VAL A 191 11.10 -9.81 -0.56
CA VAL A 191 10.83 -11.05 -1.29
C VAL A 191 9.59 -11.76 -0.74
N HIS A 192 8.60 -11.96 -1.61
CA HIS A 192 7.39 -12.72 -1.32
C HIS A 192 7.44 -14.08 -2.02
N THR A 193 6.96 -15.12 -1.32
CA THR A 193 6.85 -16.49 -1.86
C THR A 193 5.38 -16.88 -2.03
N PRO A 194 5.05 -17.94 -2.80
CA PRO A 194 3.68 -18.44 -2.87
C PRO A 194 3.08 -18.75 -1.50
N ARG A 195 3.88 -19.28 -0.55
CA ARG A 195 3.46 -19.55 0.84
C ARG A 195 3.11 -18.27 1.60
N THR A 196 4.01 -17.27 1.60
CA THR A 196 3.78 -16.02 2.34
C THR A 196 2.57 -15.27 1.81
N MET A 197 2.40 -15.21 0.49
CA MET A 197 1.25 -14.58 -0.15
C MET A 197 -0.06 -15.30 0.17
N ARG A 198 -0.05 -16.64 0.20
CA ARG A 198 -1.23 -17.43 0.58
C ARG A 198 -1.61 -17.24 2.05
N ALA A 199 -0.62 -17.16 2.94
CA ALA A 199 -0.85 -16.88 4.35
C ALA A 199 -1.56 -15.54 4.55
N ARG A 200 -1.13 -14.49 3.83
CA ARG A 200 -1.72 -13.14 3.89
C ARG A 200 -3.17 -13.06 3.43
N LEU A 201 -3.68 -14.04 2.69
CA LEU A 201 -5.09 -14.12 2.32
C LEU A 201 -5.97 -14.70 3.44
N ARG A 202 -5.42 -15.49 4.37
CA ARG A 202 -6.21 -16.21 5.39
C ARG A 202 -7.12 -15.28 6.20
N PRO A 203 -6.64 -14.16 6.78
CA PRO A 203 -7.50 -13.26 7.57
C PRO A 203 -8.67 -12.72 6.77
N GLN A 204 -8.43 -12.38 5.52
CA GLN A 204 -9.45 -11.81 4.63
C GLN A 204 -10.50 -12.83 4.23
N LEU A 205 -10.08 -14.09 3.99
CA LEU A 205 -11.01 -15.19 3.72
C LEU A 205 -11.94 -15.44 4.90
N VAL A 206 -11.42 -15.34 6.14
CA VAL A 206 -12.25 -15.46 7.35
C VAL A 206 -13.23 -14.30 7.45
N LEU A 207 -12.79 -13.06 7.26
CA LEU A 207 -13.65 -11.89 7.29
C LEU A 207 -14.76 -11.95 6.22
N LEU A 208 -14.41 -12.36 4.99
CA LEU A 208 -15.39 -12.52 3.91
C LEU A 208 -16.40 -13.65 4.16
N ALA A 209 -16.01 -14.70 4.87
CA ALA A 209 -16.96 -15.76 5.24
C ALA A 209 -18.10 -15.26 6.13
N LEU A 210 -17.88 -14.14 6.84
CA LEU A 210 -18.90 -13.47 7.65
C LEU A 210 -19.83 -12.55 6.84
N MET A 211 -19.45 -12.24 5.59
CA MET A 211 -20.27 -11.38 4.71
C MET A 211 -21.38 -12.22 4.05
N ARG A 212 -22.62 -11.79 4.23
CA ARG A 212 -23.80 -12.52 3.71
C ARG A 212 -23.98 -12.39 2.19
N LYS A 213 -23.46 -11.34 1.58
CA LYS A 213 -23.60 -11.05 0.15
C LYS A 213 -22.24 -10.67 -0.44
N ARG A 214 -22.05 -10.99 -1.72
CA ARG A 214 -20.92 -10.49 -2.50
C ARG A 214 -21.18 -9.02 -2.82
N GLU A 215 -20.31 -8.14 -2.33
CA GLU A 215 -20.38 -6.72 -2.61
C GLU A 215 -19.50 -6.37 -3.82
N THR A 216 -19.86 -5.30 -4.53
CA THR A 216 -18.94 -4.66 -5.48
C THR A 216 -17.84 -3.98 -4.71
N VAL A 217 -16.58 -4.25 -5.05
CA VAL A 217 -15.39 -3.77 -4.35
C VAL A 217 -14.70 -2.70 -5.16
N ALA A 218 -14.64 -1.47 -4.66
CA ALA A 218 -13.81 -0.41 -5.20
C ALA A 218 -12.42 -0.46 -4.56
N ILE A 219 -11.36 -0.43 -5.37
CA ILE A 219 -9.98 -0.52 -4.91
C ILE A 219 -9.21 0.70 -5.44
N HIS A 220 -8.68 1.51 -4.53
CA HIS A 220 -7.80 2.65 -4.81
C HIS A 220 -6.53 2.55 -3.98
N ILE A 221 -5.64 1.66 -4.40
CA ILE A 221 -4.30 1.46 -3.84
C ILE A 221 -3.30 1.28 -4.98
N ALA A 222 -2.00 1.48 -4.69
CA ALA A 222 -0.96 1.34 -5.71
C ALA A 222 -1.01 -0.06 -6.37
N PHE A 223 -1.12 -0.10 -7.70
CA PHE A 223 -1.31 -1.34 -8.47
C PHE A 223 -0.14 -2.32 -8.36
N GLY A 224 1.07 -1.83 -8.04
CA GLY A 224 2.26 -2.65 -7.80
C GLY A 224 2.45 -3.11 -6.35
N HIS A 225 1.61 -2.71 -5.42
CA HIS A 225 1.76 -3.10 -4.02
C HIS A 225 1.25 -4.52 -3.76
N SER A 226 1.93 -5.29 -2.87
CA SER A 226 1.55 -6.67 -2.54
C SER A 226 0.10 -6.83 -2.08
N ARG A 227 -0.48 -5.80 -1.45
CA ARG A 227 -1.89 -5.78 -1.05
C ARG A 227 -2.83 -5.82 -2.24
N MET A 228 -2.50 -5.14 -3.35
CA MET A 228 -3.31 -5.16 -4.58
C MET A 228 -3.43 -6.58 -5.14
N PHE A 229 -2.32 -7.33 -5.19
CA PHE A 229 -2.34 -8.72 -5.66
C PHE A 229 -3.18 -9.62 -4.75
N ALA A 230 -3.11 -9.41 -3.44
CA ALA A 230 -3.95 -10.15 -2.49
C ALA A 230 -5.43 -9.79 -2.63
N ALA A 231 -5.78 -8.51 -2.78
CA ALA A 231 -7.15 -8.04 -2.98
C ALA A 231 -7.75 -8.59 -4.28
N MET A 232 -7.00 -8.49 -5.39
CA MET A 232 -7.43 -9.03 -6.68
C MET A 232 -7.61 -10.55 -6.63
N ALA A 233 -6.63 -11.30 -6.08
CA ALA A 233 -6.75 -12.75 -5.93
C ALA A 233 -8.00 -13.15 -5.14
N LEU A 234 -8.34 -12.39 -4.10
CA LEU A 234 -9.53 -12.60 -3.29
C LEU A 234 -10.82 -12.32 -4.09
N CYS A 235 -10.91 -11.14 -4.72
CA CYS A 235 -12.09 -10.72 -5.48
C CYS A 235 -12.38 -11.67 -6.65
N LEU A 236 -11.35 -11.97 -7.46
CA LEU A 236 -11.48 -12.87 -8.60
C LEU A 236 -11.91 -14.28 -8.18
N THR A 237 -11.24 -14.84 -7.14
CA THR A 237 -11.56 -16.19 -6.65
C THR A 237 -12.96 -16.29 -6.03
N LYS A 238 -13.45 -15.21 -5.43
CA LYS A 238 -14.78 -15.17 -4.80
C LYS A 238 -15.87 -14.66 -5.73
N GLY A 239 -15.54 -14.27 -6.97
CA GLY A 239 -16.48 -13.70 -7.95
C GLY A 239 -17.12 -12.41 -7.45
N MET A 240 -16.33 -11.52 -6.86
CA MET A 240 -16.77 -10.19 -6.43
C MET A 240 -16.52 -9.21 -7.58
N PRO A 241 -17.53 -8.44 -8.02
CA PRO A 241 -17.30 -7.37 -8.98
C PRO A 241 -16.28 -6.36 -8.46
N VAL A 242 -15.37 -5.89 -9.33
CA VAL A 242 -14.29 -4.98 -8.94
C VAL A 242 -14.40 -3.66 -9.71
N LEU A 243 -14.23 -2.57 -9.00
CA LEU A 243 -14.04 -1.22 -9.54
C LEU A 243 -12.58 -0.81 -9.28
N LEU A 244 -11.82 -0.60 -10.33
CA LEU A 244 -10.40 -0.24 -10.26
C LEU A 244 -10.29 1.28 -10.43
N VAL A 245 -9.94 1.96 -9.34
CA VAL A 245 -9.89 3.41 -9.27
C VAL A 245 -8.43 3.86 -9.39
N ASN A 246 -8.11 4.60 -10.44
CA ASN A 246 -6.83 5.27 -10.66
C ASN A 246 -6.95 6.79 -10.51
N ARG A 247 -8.08 7.35 -10.94
CA ARG A 247 -8.38 8.77 -10.82
C ARG A 247 -8.90 9.07 -9.41
N GLY A 248 -8.00 9.55 -8.56
CA GLY A 248 -8.30 9.78 -7.14
C GLY A 248 -8.91 11.15 -6.83
N ALA A 249 -9.13 12.03 -7.82
CA ALA A 249 -9.76 13.32 -7.60
C ALA A 249 -11.19 13.14 -7.05
N PRO A 250 -11.63 13.93 -6.04
CA PRO A 250 -12.92 13.73 -5.39
C PRO A 250 -14.10 13.68 -6.36
N GLU A 251 -14.14 14.55 -7.37
CA GLU A 251 -15.24 14.58 -8.34
C GLU A 251 -15.29 13.32 -9.22
N ASP A 252 -14.14 12.87 -9.75
CA ASP A 252 -14.05 11.63 -10.53
C ASP A 252 -14.55 10.42 -9.71
N VAL A 253 -14.15 10.37 -8.44
CA VAL A 253 -14.54 9.31 -7.49
C VAL A 253 -16.04 9.38 -7.20
N ALA A 254 -16.59 10.59 -6.98
CA ALA A 254 -18.02 10.77 -6.72
C ALA A 254 -18.85 10.26 -7.90
N GLU A 255 -18.53 10.68 -9.14
CA GLU A 255 -19.21 10.22 -10.34
C GLU A 255 -19.12 8.71 -10.52
N PHE A 256 -17.93 8.14 -10.33
CA PHE A 256 -17.70 6.72 -10.49
C PHE A 256 -18.49 5.90 -9.45
N PHE A 257 -18.54 6.36 -8.19
CA PHE A 257 -19.27 5.67 -7.11
C PHE A 257 -20.79 5.85 -7.24
N LEU A 258 -21.27 7.00 -7.69
CA LEU A 258 -22.68 7.21 -7.98
C LEU A 258 -23.17 6.25 -9.07
N LYS A 259 -22.38 6.07 -10.13
CA LYS A 259 -22.69 5.19 -11.24
C LYS A 259 -22.66 3.70 -10.85
N HIS A 260 -21.63 3.28 -10.10
CA HIS A 260 -21.34 1.87 -9.88
C HIS A 260 -21.72 1.34 -8.49
N ARG A 261 -22.06 2.22 -7.55
CA ARG A 261 -22.62 1.90 -6.23
C ARG A 261 -21.82 0.84 -5.46
N PRO A 262 -20.53 1.04 -5.15
CA PRO A 262 -19.73 0.07 -4.40
C PRO A 262 -20.32 -0.22 -3.03
N GLY A 263 -20.25 -1.49 -2.61
CA GLY A 263 -20.60 -1.91 -1.26
C GLY A 263 -19.41 -2.00 -0.33
N LEU A 264 -18.19 -2.13 -0.88
CA LEU A 264 -16.92 -2.10 -0.16
C LEU A 264 -15.94 -1.16 -0.88
N ILE A 265 -15.25 -0.33 -0.11
CA ILE A 265 -14.16 0.53 -0.62
C ILE A 265 -12.89 0.17 0.16
N GLU A 266 -11.83 -0.14 -0.56
CA GLU A 266 -10.47 -0.24 -0.02
C GLU A 266 -9.60 0.85 -0.60
N ALA A 267 -9.08 1.73 0.27
CA ALA A 267 -8.25 2.86 -0.13
C ALA A 267 -7.19 3.21 0.92
N LEU A 268 -6.26 4.09 0.54
CA LEU A 268 -5.27 4.64 1.44
C LEU A 268 -5.91 5.64 2.42
N PRO A 269 -5.35 5.85 3.62
CA PRO A 269 -5.80 6.90 4.55
C PRO A 269 -5.91 8.28 3.88
N ASN A 270 -4.90 8.66 3.11
CA ASN A 270 -4.87 9.95 2.42
C ASN A 270 -5.91 10.07 1.29
N SER A 271 -6.28 8.95 0.66
CA SER A 271 -7.40 8.95 -0.28
C SER A 271 -8.72 9.21 0.43
N PHE A 272 -8.93 8.55 1.57
CA PHE A 272 -10.12 8.81 2.40
C PHE A 272 -10.16 10.23 2.93
N LEU A 273 -9.00 10.81 3.30
CA LEU A 273 -8.89 12.21 3.72
C LEU A 273 -9.27 13.15 2.57
N ALA A 274 -8.73 12.93 1.36
CA ALA A 274 -9.06 13.72 0.17
C ALA A 274 -10.55 13.63 -0.19
N TRP A 275 -11.19 12.49 0.07
CA TRP A 275 -12.62 12.24 -0.21
C TRP A 275 -13.53 12.62 0.96
N GLU A 276 -13.01 13.12 2.07
CA GLU A 276 -13.79 13.41 3.29
C GLU A 276 -14.96 14.35 3.01
N ASN A 277 -14.76 15.37 2.17
CA ASN A 277 -15.79 16.35 1.83
C ASN A 277 -16.93 15.78 0.98
N LEU A 278 -16.71 14.62 0.31
CA LEU A 278 -17.80 13.90 -0.37
C LEU A 278 -18.86 13.34 0.60
N ALA A 279 -18.57 13.34 1.89
CA ALA A 279 -19.55 12.98 2.91
C ALA A 279 -20.76 13.96 2.95
N ASP A 280 -20.54 15.20 2.56
CA ASP A 280 -21.56 16.26 2.52
C ASP A 280 -22.15 16.48 1.11
N ASP A 281 -21.68 15.73 0.11
CA ASP A 281 -22.18 15.82 -1.27
C ASP A 281 -23.67 15.42 -1.31
N PRO A 282 -24.57 16.33 -1.77
CA PRO A 282 -26.00 16.05 -1.83
C PRO A 282 -26.36 14.86 -2.73
N ARG A 283 -25.50 14.48 -3.67
CA ARG A 283 -25.66 13.28 -4.53
C ARG A 283 -25.41 11.97 -3.78
N LYS A 284 -24.76 12.01 -2.59
CA LYS A 284 -24.52 10.89 -1.67
C LYS A 284 -23.74 9.72 -2.30
N PRO A 285 -22.50 9.94 -2.77
CA PRO A 285 -21.71 8.90 -3.45
C PRO A 285 -21.39 7.69 -2.55
N PHE A 286 -21.38 7.85 -1.22
CA PHE A 286 -21.11 6.76 -0.26
C PHE A 286 -22.37 6.03 0.22
N ALA A 287 -23.58 6.39 -0.19
CA ALA A 287 -24.81 5.83 0.37
C ALA A 287 -24.94 4.31 0.24
N SER A 288 -24.30 3.68 -0.75
CA SER A 288 -24.29 2.22 -0.94
C SER A 288 -23.25 1.50 -0.09
N VAL A 289 -22.25 2.22 0.45
CA VAL A 289 -21.09 1.63 1.09
C VAL A 289 -21.45 1.02 2.44
N LYS A 290 -21.09 -0.24 2.62
CA LYS A 290 -21.27 -1.02 3.86
C LYS A 290 -19.94 -1.25 4.57
N TYR A 291 -18.84 -1.26 3.81
CA TYR A 291 -17.52 -1.58 4.33
C TYR A 291 -16.50 -0.62 3.75
N PHE A 292 -15.73 0.02 4.62
CA PHE A 292 -14.49 0.68 4.29
C PHE A 292 -13.33 -0.15 4.82
N SER A 293 -12.24 -0.20 4.10
CA SER A 293 -11.00 -0.84 4.52
C SER A 293 -9.83 0.11 4.29
N SER A 294 -9.10 0.42 5.36
CA SER A 294 -7.91 1.25 5.30
C SER A 294 -6.72 0.49 5.86
N THR A 295 -5.59 0.60 5.19
CA THR A 295 -4.30 0.04 5.59
C THR A 295 -3.18 0.98 5.17
N PHE A 296 -1.93 0.67 5.48
CA PHE A 296 -0.71 1.41 5.18
C PHE A 296 -0.30 2.44 6.23
N ASP A 297 -1.22 3.24 6.74
CA ASP A 297 -0.95 4.28 7.72
C ASP A 297 -2.12 4.46 8.70
N ALA A 298 -1.94 5.30 9.72
CA ALA A 298 -3.01 5.74 10.59
C ALA A 298 -4.05 6.53 9.79
N ILE A 299 -5.29 6.54 10.28
CA ILE A 299 -6.37 7.37 9.72
C ILE A 299 -7.01 8.17 10.85
N HIS A 300 -7.26 9.45 10.57
CA HIS A 300 -7.83 10.35 11.56
C HIS A 300 -9.26 9.96 11.95
N PRO A 301 -9.59 9.96 13.25
CA PRO A 301 -10.93 9.63 13.74
C PRO A 301 -12.03 10.51 13.11
N ARG A 302 -11.75 11.78 12.81
CA ARG A 302 -12.67 12.70 12.12
C ARG A 302 -13.11 12.13 10.77
N THR A 303 -12.16 11.74 9.93
CA THR A 303 -12.43 11.18 8.60
C THR A 303 -13.29 9.93 8.67
N VAL A 304 -12.99 9.02 9.61
CA VAL A 304 -13.80 7.80 9.82
C VAL A 304 -15.23 8.13 10.22
N ARG A 305 -15.44 9.10 11.13
CA ARG A 305 -16.77 9.55 11.55
C ARG A 305 -17.58 10.11 10.38
N ARG A 306 -16.97 10.97 9.56
CA ARG A 306 -17.63 11.59 8.39
C ARG A 306 -18.04 10.55 7.36
N LEU A 307 -17.13 9.65 6.97
CA LEU A 307 -17.40 8.59 6.01
C LEU A 307 -18.51 7.64 6.50
N LEU A 308 -18.47 7.19 7.75
CA LEU A 308 -19.53 6.37 8.34
C LEU A 308 -20.86 7.13 8.43
N GLY A 309 -20.82 8.44 8.67
CA GLY A 309 -21.99 9.33 8.67
C GLY A 309 -22.72 9.36 7.33
N ALA A 310 -21.98 9.39 6.22
CA ALA A 310 -22.50 9.47 4.86
C ALA A 310 -22.91 8.12 4.23
N SER A 311 -22.62 7.02 4.91
CA SER A 311 -22.74 5.66 4.38
C SER A 311 -24.03 4.97 4.80
N ALA A 312 -24.22 3.71 4.37
CA ALA A 312 -25.31 2.85 4.82
C ALA A 312 -25.36 2.77 6.35
N ARG A 313 -26.58 2.68 6.92
CA ARG A 313 -26.80 2.76 8.39
C ARG A 313 -25.94 1.80 9.22
N ARG A 314 -25.59 0.63 8.70
CA ARG A 314 -24.77 -0.39 9.36
C ARG A 314 -23.36 -0.48 8.80
N ALA A 315 -22.86 0.59 8.20
CA ALA A 315 -21.52 0.60 7.65
C ALA A 315 -20.46 0.40 8.74
N GLN A 316 -19.35 -0.21 8.33
CA GLN A 316 -18.20 -0.53 9.16
C GLN A 316 -16.94 0.02 8.51
N PHE A 317 -16.05 0.55 9.31
CA PHE A 317 -14.74 0.99 8.87
C PHE A 317 -13.68 0.06 9.49
N PHE A 318 -12.95 -0.67 8.66
CA PHE A 318 -11.86 -1.55 9.08
C PHE A 318 -10.53 -0.83 8.96
N GLN A 319 -9.90 -0.57 10.09
CA GLN A 319 -8.51 -0.18 10.15
C GLN A 319 -7.65 -1.44 10.28
N ILE A 320 -6.63 -1.58 9.42
CA ILE A 320 -5.75 -2.75 9.38
C ILE A 320 -4.31 -2.29 9.50
N TYR A 321 -3.63 -2.76 10.54
CA TYR A 321 -2.20 -2.57 10.76
C TYR A 321 -1.39 -3.71 10.16
N GLY A 322 -0.30 -3.35 9.50
CA GLY A 322 0.66 -4.26 8.91
C GLY A 322 1.81 -3.53 8.23
N GLN A 323 2.76 -4.27 7.74
CA GLN A 323 3.95 -3.78 7.02
C GLN A 323 4.18 -4.61 5.76
N SER A 324 5.01 -4.12 4.83
CA SER A 324 5.40 -4.88 3.63
C SER A 324 5.99 -6.24 3.99
N GLU A 325 6.76 -6.29 5.06
CA GLU A 325 7.40 -7.49 5.59
C GLU A 325 6.42 -8.43 6.28
N VAL A 326 5.45 -7.87 7.02
CA VAL A 326 4.54 -8.65 7.87
C VAL A 326 3.24 -9.02 7.17
N GLY A 327 2.70 -8.14 6.32
CA GLY A 327 1.33 -8.24 5.82
C GLY A 327 0.29 -7.83 6.88
N PRO A 328 -1.01 -8.09 6.66
CA PRO A 328 -2.07 -7.69 7.57
C PRO A 328 -2.02 -8.52 8.86
N ALA A 329 -1.68 -7.89 9.98
CA ALA A 329 -1.47 -8.56 11.27
C ALA A 329 -2.59 -8.30 12.28
N VAL A 330 -2.99 -7.04 12.42
CA VAL A 330 -3.91 -6.57 13.45
C VAL A 330 -4.98 -5.72 12.78
N GLY A 331 -6.19 -5.72 13.31
CA GLY A 331 -7.24 -4.88 12.76
C GLY A 331 -8.39 -4.65 13.73
N ARG A 332 -9.17 -3.63 13.45
CA ARG A 332 -10.34 -3.25 14.24
C ARG A 332 -11.45 -2.72 13.34
N PRO A 333 -12.70 -3.21 13.49
CA PRO A 333 -13.87 -2.56 12.93
C PRO A 333 -14.32 -1.39 13.80
N TYR A 334 -14.69 -0.28 13.17
CA TYR A 334 -15.39 0.82 13.77
C TYR A 334 -16.80 0.94 13.17
N TYR A 335 -17.75 1.30 13.99
CA TYR A 335 -19.15 1.46 13.62
C TYR A 335 -19.59 2.90 13.89
N ARG A 336 -20.64 3.38 13.25
CA ARG A 336 -21.17 4.74 13.48
C ARG A 336 -21.35 5.05 14.97
N TRP A 337 -21.85 4.09 15.76
CA TRP A 337 -22.07 4.26 17.21
C TRP A 337 -20.80 4.23 18.05
N SER A 338 -19.69 3.68 17.54
CA SER A 338 -18.41 3.58 18.27
C SER A 338 -17.35 4.58 17.77
N ALA A 339 -17.54 5.17 16.60
CA ALA A 339 -16.55 6.04 15.97
C ALA A 339 -16.25 7.33 16.76
N HIS A 340 -17.20 7.80 17.59
CA HIS A 340 -16.97 8.94 18.48
C HIS A 340 -16.00 8.66 19.63
N ARG A 341 -15.71 7.38 19.92
CA ARG A 341 -14.70 6.94 20.91
C ARG A 341 -13.46 6.34 20.23
N MET A 342 -13.26 6.64 18.96
CA MET A 342 -12.09 6.17 18.25
C MET A 342 -10.84 6.85 18.79
N ASP A 343 -9.84 6.05 19.12
CA ASP A 343 -8.46 6.46 19.36
C ASP A 343 -7.67 6.02 18.12
N GLY A 344 -7.10 6.95 17.37
CA GLY A 344 -6.36 6.68 16.13
C GLY A 344 -5.18 5.73 16.32
N ARG A 345 -4.61 5.70 17.54
CA ARG A 345 -3.54 4.78 17.93
C ARG A 345 -4.01 3.33 18.07
N CYS A 346 -5.30 3.08 18.34
CA CYS A 346 -5.81 1.73 18.55
C CYS A 346 -5.92 0.99 17.21
N VAL A 347 -4.90 0.22 16.87
CA VAL A 347 -4.86 -0.62 15.66
C VAL A 347 -5.64 -1.93 15.80
N GLY A 348 -6.10 -2.29 17.01
CA GLY A 348 -7.05 -3.38 17.22
C GLY A 348 -6.47 -4.65 17.80
N TYR A 349 -6.94 -5.77 17.27
CA TYR A 349 -6.65 -7.12 17.74
C TYR A 349 -6.03 -7.95 16.60
N PRO A 350 -5.24 -8.99 16.92
CA PRO A 350 -4.75 -9.92 15.91
C PRO A 350 -5.91 -10.45 15.05
N LEU A 351 -5.76 -10.34 13.72
CA LEU A 351 -6.78 -10.85 12.81
C LEU A 351 -6.83 -12.38 12.84
N PRO A 352 -7.99 -13.02 12.74
CA PRO A 352 -8.10 -14.47 12.71
C PRO A 352 -7.22 -15.09 11.60
N GLY A 353 -6.36 -16.04 11.97
CA GLY A 353 -5.44 -16.70 11.03
C GLY A 353 -4.26 -15.84 10.55
N SER A 354 -4.02 -14.68 11.18
CA SER A 354 -2.88 -13.79 10.91
C SER A 354 -1.73 -13.98 11.91
N ALA A 355 -0.88 -12.95 12.01
CA ALA A 355 0.28 -12.91 12.87
C ALA A 355 -0.07 -13.02 14.37
N ARG A 356 0.74 -13.77 15.09
CA ARG A 356 0.88 -13.58 16.53
C ARG A 356 1.67 -12.29 16.75
N VAL A 357 1.23 -11.47 17.70
CA VAL A 357 1.87 -10.19 18.04
C VAL A 357 2.23 -10.19 19.53
N ARG A 358 3.47 -9.83 19.86
CA ARG A 358 3.92 -9.62 21.24
C ARG A 358 4.49 -8.23 21.42
N LEU A 359 4.57 -7.80 22.67
CA LEU A 359 5.27 -6.59 23.07
C LEU A 359 6.53 -6.98 23.85
N VAL A 360 7.66 -6.42 23.44
CA VAL A 360 8.96 -6.66 24.07
C VAL A 360 9.34 -5.43 24.89
N SER A 361 9.61 -5.64 26.17
CA SER A 361 10.06 -4.57 27.06
C SER A 361 11.43 -4.05 26.65
N GLN A 362 11.63 -2.75 26.72
CA GLN A 362 12.93 -2.11 26.44
C GLN A 362 13.77 -1.91 27.71
N ASN A 363 13.16 -1.97 28.90
CA ASN A 363 13.80 -1.65 30.18
C ASN A 363 13.44 -2.62 31.33
N GLY A 364 12.97 -3.83 30.99
CA GLY A 364 12.56 -4.85 31.95
C GLY A 364 11.17 -4.62 32.58
N LYS A 365 10.54 -3.44 32.43
CA LYS A 365 9.22 -3.16 32.97
C LYS A 365 8.12 -3.67 32.00
N ARG A 366 6.97 -4.06 32.53
CA ARG A 366 5.84 -4.48 31.71
C ARG A 366 5.41 -3.37 30.75
N PRO A 367 5.24 -3.65 29.44
CA PRO A 367 4.77 -2.67 28.48
C PRO A 367 3.40 -2.07 28.85
N SER A 368 3.32 -0.74 28.85
CA SER A 368 2.15 0.06 29.17
C SER A 368 2.16 1.37 28.37
N ALA A 369 1.14 2.21 28.49
CA ALA A 369 1.11 3.52 27.84
C ALA A 369 2.29 4.42 28.26
N GLN A 370 2.70 4.35 29.54
CA GLN A 370 3.82 5.12 30.09
C GLN A 370 5.18 4.43 29.87
N ASN A 371 5.19 3.16 29.52
CA ASN A 371 6.40 2.37 29.27
C ASN A 371 6.15 1.46 28.05
N PRO A 372 6.07 2.02 26.85
CA PRO A 372 5.74 1.25 25.65
C PRO A 372 6.82 0.22 25.31
N GLY A 373 6.41 -0.87 24.69
CA GLY A 373 7.28 -1.94 24.23
C GLY A 373 7.40 -1.99 22.72
N LEU A 374 8.44 -2.65 22.23
CA LEU A 374 8.63 -2.94 20.81
C LEU A 374 7.62 -3.98 20.34
N ILE A 375 7.05 -3.78 19.17
CA ILE A 375 6.05 -4.69 18.57
C ILE A 375 6.78 -5.73 17.73
N ASP A 376 6.64 -7.00 18.10
CA ASP A 376 7.14 -8.14 17.31
C ASP A 376 5.98 -8.95 16.75
N ALA A 377 6.15 -9.49 15.53
CA ALA A 377 5.16 -10.33 14.83
C ALA A 377 5.75 -11.68 14.40
N ARG A 378 4.92 -12.75 14.38
CA ARG A 378 5.34 -14.07 13.92
C ARG A 378 4.20 -14.83 13.23
N TRP A 379 4.41 -15.26 12.01
CA TRP A 379 3.53 -16.16 11.24
C TRP A 379 4.14 -16.50 9.86
N ASP A 380 3.45 -17.36 9.07
CA ASP A 380 3.87 -17.76 7.73
C ASP A 380 3.79 -16.65 6.68
N GLY A 381 3.15 -15.52 7.00
CA GLY A 381 3.01 -14.36 6.11
C GLY A 381 4.19 -13.38 6.14
N ILE A 382 5.18 -13.58 7.05
CA ILE A 382 6.41 -12.78 7.06
C ILE A 382 7.13 -12.98 5.72
N ALA A 383 7.60 -11.89 5.12
CA ALA A 383 8.41 -11.92 3.90
C ALA A 383 9.62 -12.86 4.08
N LYS A 384 10.07 -13.46 2.98
CA LYS A 384 11.15 -14.44 3.06
C LYS A 384 12.48 -13.80 3.44
N THR A 385 12.79 -12.66 2.82
CA THR A 385 14.05 -11.93 3.00
C THR A 385 13.98 -10.56 2.31
N TYR A 386 15.08 -9.79 2.40
CA TYR A 386 15.38 -8.69 1.50
C TYR A 386 16.35 -9.20 0.42
N HIS A 387 16.00 -9.02 -0.86
CA HIS A 387 16.86 -9.42 -1.97
C HIS A 387 18.18 -8.65 -1.94
N GLY A 388 19.30 -9.37 -1.90
CA GLY A 388 20.65 -8.79 -1.81
C GLY A 388 21.03 -8.18 -0.45
N GLU A 389 20.17 -8.28 0.58
CA GLU A 389 20.41 -7.67 1.90
C GLU A 389 19.98 -8.63 3.05
N GLN A 390 20.43 -9.90 3.00
CA GLN A 390 20.07 -10.90 4.00
C GLN A 390 20.42 -10.49 5.43
N GLU A 391 21.62 -9.95 5.65
CA GLU A 391 22.07 -9.50 6.98
C GLU A 391 21.14 -8.41 7.56
N ARG A 392 20.72 -7.47 6.70
CA ARG A 392 19.76 -6.42 7.08
C ARG A 392 18.37 -6.97 7.41
N TYR A 393 17.98 -8.07 6.79
CA TYR A 393 16.76 -8.79 7.14
C TYR A 393 16.91 -9.49 8.48
N ASP A 394 18.00 -10.25 8.67
CA ASP A 394 18.26 -11.05 9.86
C ASP A 394 18.40 -10.19 11.12
N ALA A 395 18.93 -8.96 10.99
CA ALA A 395 19.00 -7.98 12.08
C ALA A 395 17.61 -7.62 12.68
N ASN A 396 16.52 -7.86 11.96
CA ASN A 396 15.16 -7.67 12.45
C ASN A 396 14.49 -8.95 12.95
N VAL A 397 15.19 -10.10 12.93
CA VAL A 397 14.65 -11.39 13.38
C VAL A 397 15.22 -11.74 14.75
N HIS A 398 14.36 -11.81 15.76
CA HIS A 398 14.74 -12.12 17.15
C HIS A 398 13.97 -13.35 17.65
N ASP A 399 14.64 -14.47 17.88
CA ASP A 399 14.02 -15.74 18.31
C ASP A 399 12.88 -16.21 17.40
N GLY A 400 13.00 -15.99 16.09
CA GLY A 400 11.98 -16.31 15.08
C GLY A 400 10.79 -15.36 15.09
N TRP A 401 10.89 -14.19 15.71
CA TRP A 401 9.96 -13.08 15.65
C TRP A 401 10.54 -11.93 14.82
N TRP A 402 9.71 -11.35 14.00
CA TRP A 402 10.04 -10.16 13.23
C TRP A 402 9.83 -8.90 14.08
N ARG A 403 10.86 -8.08 14.24
CA ARG A 403 10.81 -6.76 14.85
C ARG A 403 10.23 -5.77 13.86
N THR A 404 9.06 -5.18 14.17
CA THR A 404 8.39 -4.25 13.25
C THR A 404 9.05 -2.87 13.20
N GLY A 405 9.79 -2.49 14.23
CA GLY A 405 10.30 -1.14 14.46
C GLY A 405 9.22 -0.16 14.92
N ASP A 406 8.03 -0.66 15.26
CA ASP A 406 6.96 0.13 15.84
C ASP A 406 6.91 -0.09 17.36
N VAL A 407 6.47 0.95 18.07
CA VAL A 407 6.40 0.98 19.54
C VAL A 407 4.94 1.10 19.98
N GLY A 408 4.56 0.36 21.03
CA GLY A 408 3.18 0.40 21.47
C GLY A 408 2.92 -0.29 22.80
N TYR A 409 1.63 -0.38 23.15
CA TYR A 409 1.16 -1.05 24.37
C TYR A 409 -0.18 -1.76 24.13
N ARG A 410 -0.60 -2.61 25.06
CA ARG A 410 -1.96 -3.15 25.08
C ARG A 410 -2.79 -2.47 26.14
N SER A 411 -4.00 -2.04 25.76
CA SER A 411 -4.98 -1.55 26.73
C SER A 411 -5.44 -2.67 27.69
N LYS A 412 -6.16 -2.32 28.73
CA LYS A 412 -6.76 -3.28 29.67
C LYS A 412 -7.69 -4.30 28.99
N PHE A 413 -8.24 -3.98 27.83
CA PHE A 413 -9.09 -4.87 27.02
C PHE A 413 -8.31 -5.65 25.95
N GLY A 414 -6.96 -5.57 25.95
CA GLY A 414 -6.10 -6.29 25.01
C GLY A 414 -5.94 -5.67 23.63
N CYS A 415 -6.59 -4.51 23.36
CA CYS A 415 -6.40 -3.78 22.11
C CYS A 415 -4.95 -3.29 21.99
N LEU A 416 -4.30 -3.53 20.86
CA LEU A 416 -2.97 -3.00 20.57
C LEU A 416 -3.10 -1.52 20.18
N HIS A 417 -2.31 -0.68 20.82
CA HIS A 417 -2.13 0.73 20.51
C HIS A 417 -0.71 0.92 20.01
N MET A 418 -0.57 1.48 18.83
CA MET A 418 0.70 1.92 18.26
C MET A 418 0.90 3.39 18.62
N LEU A 419 2.08 3.75 19.13
CA LEU A 419 2.38 5.13 19.49
C LEU A 419 3.12 5.84 18.36
N ASP A 420 4.25 5.25 17.95
CA ASP A 420 5.12 5.77 16.90
C ASP A 420 6.01 4.66 16.34
N ARG A 421 6.81 4.97 15.34
CA ARG A 421 7.97 4.16 15.00
C ARG A 421 9.10 4.44 15.99
N GLU A 422 9.90 3.44 16.31
CA GLU A 422 11.05 3.58 17.21
C GLU A 422 11.97 4.73 16.80
N ILE A 423 12.20 4.89 15.49
CA ILE A 423 13.06 5.93 14.91
C ILE A 423 12.40 7.33 14.87
N ASP A 424 11.09 7.41 15.01
CA ASP A 424 10.32 8.66 14.95
C ASP A 424 9.94 9.16 16.36
N MET A 425 10.32 8.42 17.42
CA MET A 425 10.05 8.78 18.81
C MET A 425 10.77 10.10 19.18
N ILE A 426 10.00 11.06 19.69
CA ILE A 426 10.52 12.37 20.11
C ILE A 426 10.61 12.40 21.64
N PRO A 427 11.80 12.65 22.23
CA PRO A 427 11.95 12.72 23.68
C PRO A 427 10.96 13.70 24.32
N GLY A 428 10.27 13.25 25.38
CA GLY A 428 9.30 14.08 26.10
C GLY A 428 7.94 14.32 25.41
N VAL A 429 7.76 13.86 24.17
CA VAL A 429 6.50 14.07 23.41
C VAL A 429 5.49 12.92 23.64
N GLY A 430 5.93 11.75 24.01
CA GLY A 430 5.07 10.58 24.26
C GLY A 430 4.61 9.90 22.98
N SER A 431 3.65 10.45 22.27
CA SER A 431 3.18 9.96 20.96
C SER A 431 2.86 11.13 20.04
N SER A 432 3.56 11.22 18.92
CA SER A 432 3.28 12.23 17.89
C SER A 432 1.90 12.01 17.27
N LEU A 433 1.53 10.76 17.01
CA LEU A 433 0.21 10.41 16.46
C LEU A 433 -0.96 10.84 17.37
N GLU A 434 -0.79 10.78 18.70
CA GLU A 434 -1.82 11.26 19.63
C GLU A 434 -2.02 12.76 19.51
N ILE A 435 -0.94 13.51 19.46
CA ILE A 435 -0.96 14.97 19.35
C ILE A 435 -1.61 15.37 18.01
N GLU A 436 -1.18 14.73 16.93
CA GLU A 436 -1.70 14.97 15.60
C GLU A 436 -3.22 14.76 15.54
N ASP A 437 -3.72 13.62 16.02
CA ASP A 437 -5.16 13.32 16.06
C ASP A 437 -5.95 14.32 16.90
N LEU A 438 -5.45 14.66 18.11
CA LEU A 438 -6.15 15.56 19.02
C LEU A 438 -6.22 17.00 18.51
N VAL A 439 -5.15 17.46 17.86
CA VAL A 439 -5.10 18.84 17.33
C VAL A 439 -5.92 18.95 16.06
N LEU A 440 -5.84 17.95 15.16
CA LEU A 440 -6.69 17.89 13.96
C LEU A 440 -8.19 17.82 14.30
N ASP A 441 -8.56 17.19 15.42
CA ASP A 441 -9.96 17.15 15.87
C ASP A 441 -10.45 18.50 16.43
N LYS A 442 -9.55 19.35 16.95
CA LYS A 442 -9.85 20.69 17.50
C LYS A 442 -9.81 21.81 16.47
N LEU A 443 -8.99 21.69 15.43
CA LEU A 443 -8.74 22.71 14.42
C LEU A 443 -9.22 22.23 13.05
N GLU A 444 -10.47 22.57 12.72
CA GLU A 444 -11.10 22.16 11.46
C GLU A 444 -10.42 22.75 10.22
N GLU A 445 -9.70 23.87 10.37
CA GLU A 445 -8.91 24.50 9.32
C GLU A 445 -7.69 23.68 8.89
N LEU A 446 -7.22 22.74 9.71
CA LEU A 446 -6.11 21.87 9.36
C LEU A 446 -6.54 20.71 8.45
N VAL A 447 -5.79 20.53 7.37
CA VAL A 447 -5.87 19.35 6.49
C VAL A 447 -4.92 18.26 6.97
N GLU A 448 -3.70 18.67 7.39
CA GLU A 448 -2.66 17.74 7.84
C GLU A 448 -1.84 18.38 8.97
N LEU A 449 -1.42 17.53 9.88
CA LEU A 449 -0.49 17.88 10.95
C LEU A 449 0.51 16.74 11.12
N VAL A 450 1.80 17.06 11.13
CA VAL A 450 2.89 16.11 11.34
C VAL A 450 3.85 16.68 12.36
N VAL A 451 4.05 16.01 13.48
CA VAL A 451 5.05 16.40 14.47
C VAL A 451 6.35 15.68 14.19
N VAL A 452 7.44 16.42 13.98
CA VAL A 452 8.76 15.89 13.70
C VAL A 452 9.80 16.35 14.73
N LEU A 453 10.91 15.63 14.84
CA LEU A 453 12.02 16.03 15.70
C LEU A 453 12.72 17.26 15.12
N GLY A 454 12.79 18.34 15.90
CA GLY A 454 13.54 19.54 15.57
C GLY A 454 15.01 19.47 16.06
N PRO A 455 15.86 20.44 15.62
CA PRO A 455 17.30 20.46 15.96
C PRO A 455 17.58 20.61 17.46
N ASP A 456 16.67 21.26 18.18
CA ASP A 456 16.73 21.46 19.65
C ASP A 456 16.13 20.28 20.44
N SER A 457 15.91 19.14 19.78
CA SER A 457 15.27 17.93 20.33
C SER A 457 13.81 18.15 20.76
N ARG A 458 13.16 19.24 20.36
CA ARG A 458 11.74 19.49 20.57
C ARG A 458 10.90 18.95 19.41
N GLY A 459 9.63 18.67 19.69
CA GLY A 459 8.67 18.35 18.64
C GLY A 459 8.29 19.62 17.88
N VAL A 460 8.52 19.64 16.56
CA VAL A 460 8.13 20.75 15.67
C VAL A 460 6.89 20.34 14.89
N PRO A 461 5.74 21.00 15.11
CA PRO A 461 4.53 20.75 14.33
C PRO A 461 4.66 21.36 12.92
N ILE A 462 4.49 20.54 11.90
CA ILE A 462 4.34 20.95 10.49
C ILE A 462 2.86 20.89 10.17
N VAL A 463 2.28 22.00 9.76
CA VAL A 463 0.83 22.13 9.53
C VAL A 463 0.53 22.48 8.08
N CYS A 464 -0.56 21.91 7.55
CA CYS A 464 -1.15 22.27 6.27
C CYS A 464 -2.62 22.65 6.51
N THR A 465 -3.05 23.77 5.95
CA THR A 465 -4.41 24.29 6.09
C THR A 465 -5.23 24.12 4.80
N HIS A 466 -6.56 24.21 4.89
CA HIS A 466 -7.42 24.22 3.72
C HIS A 466 -7.12 25.45 2.85
N GLY A 467 -6.84 25.23 1.56
CA GLY A 467 -6.56 26.31 0.61
C GLY A 467 -5.29 27.11 0.91
N ASP A 468 -4.40 26.57 1.75
CA ASP A 468 -3.17 27.21 2.23
C ASP A 468 -3.43 28.53 2.99
N GLU A 469 -4.65 28.73 3.52
CA GLU A 469 -5.01 29.88 4.34
C GLU A 469 -4.14 29.99 5.60
N PRO A 470 -3.79 31.20 6.05
CA PRO A 470 -2.95 31.37 7.23
C PRO A 470 -3.54 30.73 8.49
N LEU A 471 -2.68 30.03 9.25
CA LEU A 471 -3.06 29.40 10.52
C LEU A 471 -3.39 30.47 11.58
N ASP A 472 -4.52 30.31 12.27
CA ASP A 472 -4.85 31.11 13.45
C ASP A 472 -3.99 30.67 14.66
N LEU A 473 -2.93 31.43 14.94
CA LEU A 473 -2.01 31.14 16.04
C LEU A 473 -2.66 31.23 17.43
N GLY A 474 -3.76 31.97 17.60
CA GLY A 474 -4.50 32.05 18.86
C GLY A 474 -5.24 30.73 19.13
N ARG A 475 -5.96 30.24 18.13
CA ARG A 475 -6.63 28.92 18.19
C ARG A 475 -5.62 27.79 18.32
N TRP A 476 -4.51 27.87 17.59
CA TRP A 476 -3.41 26.90 17.70
C TRP A 476 -2.90 26.79 19.13
N ARG A 477 -2.49 27.90 19.77
CA ARG A 477 -1.98 27.91 21.15
C ARG A 477 -2.97 27.32 22.14
N THR A 478 -4.26 27.59 21.96
CA THR A 478 -5.33 27.00 22.78
C THR A 478 -5.43 25.48 22.57
N ALA A 479 -5.34 25.02 21.32
CA ALA A 479 -5.43 23.59 20.98
C ALA A 479 -4.28 22.77 21.56
N VAL A 480 -3.04 23.32 21.56
CA VAL A 480 -1.83 22.64 22.01
C VAL A 480 -1.42 22.99 23.45
N ALA A 481 -2.24 23.69 24.22
CA ALA A 481 -1.91 24.13 25.58
C ALA A 481 -1.47 23.01 26.54
N ALA A 482 -1.93 21.77 26.31
CA ALA A 482 -1.52 20.58 27.05
C ALA A 482 -0.12 20.03 26.66
N TYR A 483 0.51 20.59 25.61
CA TYR A 483 1.78 20.10 25.06
C TYR A 483 2.84 21.20 24.99
N PRO A 484 3.27 21.75 26.15
CA PRO A 484 4.22 22.87 26.20
C PRO A 484 5.61 22.55 25.64
N GLN A 485 5.91 21.27 25.43
CA GLN A 485 7.15 20.77 24.83
C GLN A 485 7.20 20.92 23.31
N LEU A 486 6.10 21.29 22.66
CA LEU A 486 6.10 21.55 21.22
C LEU A 486 6.73 22.92 20.92
N ALA A 487 7.42 23.02 19.80
CA ALA A 487 7.85 24.30 19.22
C ALA A 487 6.67 25.01 18.54
N ASP A 488 6.88 26.25 18.11
CA ASP A 488 5.91 26.96 17.27
C ASP A 488 5.66 26.20 15.95
N PRO A 489 4.43 26.24 15.41
CA PRO A 489 4.09 25.50 14.21
C PRO A 489 4.74 26.14 12.97
N ILE A 490 5.12 25.30 12.02
CA ILE A 490 5.58 25.71 10.70
C ILE A 490 4.52 25.33 9.68
N GLN A 491 3.92 26.33 9.04
CA GLN A 491 2.96 26.10 7.98
C GLN A 491 3.65 25.91 6.64
N ILE A 492 3.25 24.88 5.90
CA ILE A 492 3.66 24.61 4.51
C ILE A 492 2.43 24.24 3.66
N PRO A 493 2.47 24.49 2.35
CA PRO A 493 1.46 23.98 1.43
C PRO A 493 1.38 22.45 1.47
N LEU A 494 0.17 21.89 1.37
CA LEU A 494 -0.02 20.43 1.38
C LEU A 494 0.77 19.72 0.25
N ALA A 495 0.94 20.40 -0.89
CA ALA A 495 1.69 19.90 -2.04
C ALA A 495 3.21 19.77 -1.77
N GLU A 496 3.75 20.54 -0.82
CA GLU A 496 5.17 20.52 -0.45
C GLU A 496 5.50 19.46 0.61
N LEU A 497 4.47 18.83 1.20
CA LEU A 497 4.68 17.78 2.20
C LEU A 497 5.30 16.54 1.53
N PRO A 498 6.54 16.15 1.90
CA PRO A 498 7.22 15.03 1.25
C PRO A 498 6.52 13.72 1.59
N ARG A 499 6.14 12.97 0.55
CA ARG A 499 5.41 11.71 0.69
C ARG A 499 6.14 10.57 -0.01
N THR A 500 5.92 9.37 0.48
CA THR A 500 6.38 8.13 -0.15
C THR A 500 5.44 7.74 -1.31
N ALA A 501 5.84 6.74 -2.09
CA ALA A 501 4.98 6.15 -3.13
C ALA A 501 3.64 5.58 -2.61
N THR A 502 3.54 5.29 -1.31
CA THR A 502 2.31 4.88 -0.62
C THR A 502 1.65 6.03 0.12
N MET A 503 2.00 7.27 -0.25
CA MET A 503 1.46 8.52 0.30
C MET A 503 1.73 8.77 1.80
N LYS A 504 2.63 8.01 2.44
CA LYS A 504 3.05 8.27 3.82
C LYS A 504 3.96 9.49 3.89
N THR A 505 3.81 10.30 4.92
CA THR A 505 4.69 11.45 5.17
C THR A 505 6.11 10.99 5.52
N ARG A 506 7.10 11.59 4.89
CA ARG A 506 8.54 11.30 5.11
C ARG A 506 9.08 12.17 6.25
N ARG A 507 8.78 11.77 7.50
CA ARG A 507 9.14 12.53 8.71
C ARG A 507 10.63 12.86 8.81
N VAL A 508 11.50 11.90 8.55
CA VAL A 508 12.97 12.09 8.56
C VAL A 508 13.42 13.14 7.55
N GLU A 509 12.80 13.15 6.37
CA GLU A 509 13.10 14.17 5.36
C GLU A 509 12.63 15.57 5.79
N LEU A 510 11.46 15.67 6.43
CA LEU A 510 10.98 16.92 7.01
C LEU A 510 11.94 17.43 8.08
N SER A 511 12.37 16.59 9.02
CA SER A 511 13.36 16.97 10.04
C SER A 511 14.65 17.50 9.40
N ARG A 512 15.19 16.80 8.40
CA ARG A 512 16.39 17.24 7.68
C ARG A 512 16.20 18.60 6.98
N ARG A 513 15.05 18.82 6.30
CA ARG A 513 14.74 20.11 5.66
C ARG A 513 14.67 21.25 6.66
N LEU A 514 14.16 20.98 7.87
CA LEU A 514 14.11 21.97 8.96
C LEU A 514 15.53 22.34 9.43
N GLU A 515 16.39 21.34 9.65
CA GLU A 515 17.79 21.57 10.02
C GLU A 515 18.51 22.43 8.97
N GLU A 516 18.38 22.10 7.69
CA GLU A 516 18.98 22.85 6.58
C GLU A 516 18.44 24.29 6.47
N LYS A 517 17.13 24.51 6.72
CA LYS A 517 16.53 25.84 6.67
C LYS A 517 17.02 26.73 7.81
N LEU A 518 17.15 26.16 9.01
CA LEU A 518 17.63 26.87 10.20
C LEU A 518 19.12 27.22 10.08
N LEU A 519 19.95 26.31 9.54
CA LEU A 519 21.37 26.56 9.25
C LEU A 519 21.60 27.67 8.20
N ARG A 520 20.63 27.95 7.34
CA ARG A 520 20.72 29.05 6.34
C ARG A 520 20.25 30.41 6.91
N GLN A 521 19.56 30.41 8.04
CA GLN A 521 19.00 31.63 8.66
C GLN A 521 19.85 32.14 9.86
N GLY A 522 20.79 31.36 10.36
CA GLY A 522 21.80 31.72 11.35
C GLY A 522 23.16 31.96 10.72
#